data_b8afc880ccce2d3fec0e25de037ab870
#
_entry.id   b8afc880ccce2d3fec0e25de037ab870
#
_cell.length_a   1.000
_cell.length_b   1.000
_cell.length_c   1.000
_cell.angle_alpha   90.00
_cell.angle_beta   90.00
_cell.angle_gamma   90.00
#
_symmetry.space_group_name_H-M   'P 1'
#
loop_
_entity.id
_entity.type
_entity.pdbx_description
1 polymer ?
#
loop_
_entity_poly.entity_id
_entity_poly.type
_entity_poly.pdbx_seq_one_letter_code
_entity_poly.pdbx_strand_id
1 'polypeptide(L)'
;MSDKPVILVVDDDMPILILMQNLLREFGFEPLTAASGNEAIDIARGRRPALVLVDKHMPGMSGEEVIRALRDDDGLAQLPILIVSGEPVSKAELASLRADGAVLKPFDVIALVQQIRGHLR
;
A
#
# COMPACT_ATOMS: atom_id res chain seq x y z
N MET A 1 -12.11 -12.41 16.69
CA MET A 1 -10.99 -11.66 16.09
C MET A 1 -10.66 -12.22 14.73
N SER A 2 -10.34 -11.35 13.80
CA SER A 2 -9.90 -11.80 12.47
C SER A 2 -8.41 -12.10 12.50
N ASP A 3 -8.04 -13.28 11.99
CA ASP A 3 -6.63 -13.65 11.80
C ASP A 3 -6.12 -13.21 10.43
N LYS A 4 -6.95 -12.51 9.66
CA LYS A 4 -6.59 -12.08 8.31
C LYS A 4 -5.63 -10.89 8.37
N PRO A 5 -4.57 -10.91 7.57
CA PRO A 5 -3.68 -9.75 7.47
C PRO A 5 -4.43 -8.53 6.98
N VAL A 6 -4.20 -7.41 7.62
CA VAL A 6 -4.84 -6.14 7.26
C VAL A 6 -3.99 -5.43 6.22
N ILE A 7 -4.58 -5.12 5.07
CA ILE A 7 -3.90 -4.46 3.96
C ILE A 7 -4.53 -3.08 3.76
N LEU A 8 -3.74 -2.03 3.87
CA LEU A 8 -4.20 -0.68 3.60
C LEU A 8 -3.92 -0.35 2.12
N VAL A 9 -4.96 0.05 1.41
CA VAL A 9 -4.85 0.47 0.00
C VAL A 9 -5.07 1.97 -0.08
N VAL A 10 -4.11 2.68 -0.65
CA VAL A 10 -4.14 4.14 -0.78
C VAL A 10 -4.19 4.51 -2.26
N ASP A 11 -5.30 5.08 -2.68
CA ASP A 11 -5.52 5.50 -4.07
C ASP A 11 -6.65 6.54 -4.07
N ASP A 12 -6.53 7.59 -4.87
CA ASP A 12 -7.58 8.61 -4.95
C ASP A 12 -8.74 8.19 -5.87
N ASP A 13 -8.61 7.09 -6.59
CA ASP A 13 -9.62 6.57 -7.51
C ASP A 13 -10.58 5.63 -6.78
N MET A 14 -11.79 6.09 -6.48
CA MET A 14 -12.77 5.31 -5.73
C MET A 14 -13.12 3.96 -6.38
N PRO A 15 -13.34 3.88 -7.71
CA PRO A 15 -13.57 2.58 -8.35
C PRO A 15 -12.44 1.59 -8.10
N ILE A 16 -11.19 2.03 -8.13
CA ILE A 16 -10.03 1.18 -7.84
C ILE A 16 -10.07 0.69 -6.38
N LEU A 17 -10.38 1.57 -5.45
CA LEU A 17 -10.47 1.19 -4.03
C LEU A 17 -11.54 0.12 -3.81
N ILE A 18 -12.70 0.27 -4.44
CA ILE A 18 -13.78 -0.70 -4.32
C ILE A 18 -13.36 -2.05 -4.92
N LEU A 19 -12.74 -2.02 -6.08
CA LEU A 19 -12.24 -3.24 -6.73
C LEU A 19 -11.22 -3.95 -5.85
N MET A 20 -10.24 -3.20 -5.33
CA MET A 20 -9.21 -3.76 -4.48
C MET A 20 -9.77 -4.32 -3.18
N GLN A 21 -10.76 -3.66 -2.60
CA GLN A 21 -11.44 -4.12 -1.40
C GLN A 21 -12.04 -5.51 -1.61
N ASN A 22 -12.81 -5.66 -2.69
CA ASN A 22 -13.47 -6.93 -2.99
C ASN A 22 -12.45 -8.03 -3.28
N LEU A 23 -11.42 -7.69 -4.05
CA LEU A 23 -10.38 -8.62 -4.45
C LEU A 23 -9.58 -9.12 -3.24
N LEU A 24 -9.17 -8.23 -2.36
CA LEU A 24 -8.39 -8.60 -1.18
C LEU A 24 -9.19 -9.48 -0.22
N ARG A 25 -10.47 -9.19 -0.04
CA ARG A 25 -11.36 -10.04 0.77
C ARG A 25 -11.43 -11.44 0.21
N GLU A 26 -11.56 -11.56 -1.10
CA GLU A 26 -11.66 -12.85 -1.78
C GLU A 26 -10.41 -13.70 -1.55
N PHE A 27 -9.24 -13.07 -1.46
CA PHE A 27 -7.98 -13.78 -1.25
C PHE A 27 -7.58 -13.90 0.23
N GLY A 28 -8.48 -13.59 1.14
CA GLY A 28 -8.26 -13.86 2.57
C GLY A 28 -7.61 -12.73 3.35
N PHE A 29 -7.62 -11.51 2.82
CA PHE A 29 -7.10 -10.33 3.51
C PHE A 29 -8.24 -9.48 4.06
N GLU A 30 -7.93 -8.65 5.06
CA GLU A 30 -8.85 -7.63 5.53
C GLU A 30 -8.42 -6.28 4.94
N PRO A 31 -9.18 -5.71 3.99
CA PRO A 31 -8.79 -4.46 3.35
C PRO A 31 -9.23 -3.24 4.17
N LEU A 32 -8.35 -2.24 4.21
CA LEU A 32 -8.68 -0.88 4.61
C LEU A 32 -8.38 0.01 3.41
N THR A 33 -9.15 1.06 3.21
CA THR A 33 -8.95 1.95 2.08
C THR A 33 -8.78 3.39 2.56
N ALA A 34 -7.94 4.13 1.84
CA ALA A 34 -7.75 5.56 2.06
C ALA A 34 -7.72 6.26 0.70
N ALA A 35 -8.45 7.36 0.57
CA ALA A 35 -8.55 8.11 -0.67
C ALA A 35 -7.55 9.27 -0.74
N SER A 36 -6.77 9.48 0.30
CA SER A 36 -5.77 10.55 0.37
C SER A 36 -4.61 10.13 1.25
N GLY A 37 -3.49 10.85 1.11
CA GLY A 37 -2.31 10.58 1.92
C GLY A 37 -2.54 10.84 3.40
N ASN A 38 -3.22 11.92 3.75
CA ASN A 38 -3.49 12.25 5.14
C ASN A 38 -4.36 11.19 5.81
N GLU A 39 -5.40 10.73 5.11
CA GLU A 39 -6.25 9.66 5.59
C GLU A 39 -5.45 8.37 5.80
N ALA A 40 -4.56 8.05 4.85
CA ALA A 40 -3.73 6.86 4.92
C ALA A 40 -2.82 6.88 6.15
N ILE A 41 -2.21 8.02 6.44
CA ILE A 41 -1.31 8.16 7.59
C ILE A 41 -2.10 7.97 8.89
N ASP A 42 -3.27 8.58 9.00
CA ASP A 42 -4.12 8.45 10.19
C ASP A 42 -4.55 7.00 10.40
N ILE A 43 -4.98 6.32 9.33
CA ILE A 43 -5.38 4.91 9.41
C ILE A 43 -4.21 4.03 9.82
N ALA A 44 -3.04 4.26 9.22
CA ALA A 44 -1.85 3.47 9.52
C ALA A 44 -1.45 3.59 10.99
N ARG A 45 -1.52 4.79 11.55
CA ARG A 45 -1.19 5.03 12.95
C ARG A 45 -2.18 4.35 13.89
N GLY A 46 -3.47 4.40 13.56
CA GLY A 46 -4.51 3.86 14.42
C GLY A 46 -4.72 2.36 14.29
N ARG A 47 -4.64 1.83 13.09
CA ARG A 47 -4.98 0.44 12.80
C ARG A 47 -3.77 -0.46 12.58
N ARG A 48 -2.60 0.11 12.37
CA ARG A 48 -1.34 -0.62 12.18
C ARG A 48 -1.47 -1.81 11.22
N PRO A 49 -1.70 -1.55 9.91
CA PRO A 49 -1.87 -2.62 8.94
C PRO A 49 -0.61 -3.48 8.80
N ALA A 50 -0.79 -4.67 8.24
CA ALA A 50 0.32 -5.58 7.99
C ALA A 50 1.12 -5.18 6.76
N LEU A 51 0.52 -4.43 5.84
CA LEU A 51 1.15 -3.99 4.60
C LEU A 51 0.34 -2.84 4.00
N VAL A 52 1.02 -1.94 3.29
CA VAL A 52 0.38 -0.82 2.60
C VAL A 52 0.68 -0.88 1.12
N LEU A 53 -0.36 -0.70 0.30
CA LEU A 53 -0.24 -0.48 -1.14
C LEU A 53 -0.52 1.00 -1.39
N VAL A 54 0.44 1.73 -1.93
CA VAL A 54 0.32 3.18 -2.13
C VAL A 54 0.45 3.51 -3.61
N ASP A 55 -0.55 4.16 -4.19
CA ASP A 55 -0.46 4.67 -5.56
C ASP A 55 0.58 5.81 -5.60
N LYS A 56 1.46 5.76 -6.59
CA LYS A 56 2.53 6.74 -6.74
C LYS A 56 1.99 8.14 -7.02
N HIS A 57 0.97 8.23 -7.86
CA HIS A 57 0.44 9.52 -8.33
C HIS A 57 -0.94 9.79 -7.75
N MET A 58 -0.99 10.75 -6.82
CA MET A 58 -2.24 11.23 -6.23
C MET A 58 -2.19 12.75 -6.16
N PRO A 59 -3.34 13.44 -6.33
CA PRO A 59 -3.37 14.88 -6.15
C PRO A 59 -3.12 15.24 -4.67
N GLY A 60 -2.49 16.38 -4.46
CA GLY A 60 -2.12 16.81 -3.12
C GLY A 60 -0.85 16.09 -2.65
N MET A 61 -1.00 15.18 -1.72
CA MET A 61 0.13 14.39 -1.22
C MET A 61 0.39 13.20 -2.14
N SER A 62 1.58 13.12 -2.72
CA SER A 62 1.96 12.00 -3.59
C SER A 62 2.20 10.72 -2.80
N GLY A 63 2.22 9.58 -3.50
CA GLY A 63 2.56 8.31 -2.86
C GLY A 63 3.93 8.34 -2.22
N GLU A 64 4.89 9.01 -2.84
CA GLU A 64 6.24 9.15 -2.29
C GLU A 64 6.24 9.92 -0.97
N GLU A 65 5.45 10.99 -0.88
CA GLU A 65 5.31 11.75 0.35
C GLU A 65 4.65 10.93 1.46
N VAL A 66 3.65 10.11 1.10
CA VAL A 66 3.00 9.20 2.06
C VAL A 66 4.03 8.22 2.63
N ILE A 67 4.85 7.62 1.76
CA ILE A 67 5.87 6.66 2.19
C ILE A 67 6.86 7.32 3.14
N ARG A 68 7.33 8.53 2.81
CA ARG A 68 8.25 9.25 3.69
C ARG A 68 7.65 9.52 5.06
N ALA A 69 6.40 9.96 5.10
CA ALA A 69 5.71 10.23 6.36
C ALA A 69 5.57 8.96 7.21
N LEU A 70 5.25 7.83 6.57
CA LEU A 70 5.15 6.54 7.29
C LEU A 70 6.51 6.09 7.81
N ARG A 71 7.57 6.26 7.03
CA ARG A 71 8.91 5.87 7.43
C ARG A 71 9.48 6.74 8.55
N ASP A 72 9.07 8.00 8.61
CA ASP A 72 9.51 8.92 9.66
C ASP A 72 8.77 8.69 10.99
N ASP A 73 7.72 7.89 10.99
CA ASP A 73 7.01 7.52 12.22
C ASP A 73 7.66 6.26 12.80
N ASP A 74 8.21 6.38 14.00
CA ASP A 74 8.96 5.28 14.65
C ASP A 74 8.10 4.00 14.78
N GLY A 75 6.82 4.14 15.03
CA GLY A 75 5.91 3.00 15.16
C GLY A 75 5.62 2.31 13.84
N LEU A 76 5.93 2.93 12.71
CA LEU A 76 5.60 2.43 11.38
C LEU A 76 6.83 2.22 10.49
N ALA A 77 8.04 2.40 11.04
CA ALA A 77 9.26 2.37 10.25
C ALA A 77 9.53 1.00 9.61
N GLN A 78 8.99 -0.07 10.16
CA GLN A 78 9.16 -1.43 9.65
C GLN A 78 7.96 -1.96 8.86
N LEU A 79 6.94 -1.13 8.67
CA LEU A 79 5.73 -1.51 7.93
C LEU A 79 6.07 -1.83 6.47
N PRO A 80 5.71 -3.02 5.96
CA PRO A 80 5.91 -3.32 4.54
C PRO A 80 5.11 -2.36 3.66
N ILE A 81 5.77 -1.73 2.70
CA ILE A 81 5.14 -0.77 1.78
C ILE A 81 5.49 -1.14 0.34
N LEU A 82 4.46 -1.29 -0.47
CA LEU A 82 4.59 -1.50 -1.91
C LEU A 82 4.02 -0.27 -2.63
N ILE A 83 4.82 0.31 -3.53
CA ILE A 83 4.36 1.43 -4.34
C ILE A 83 3.73 0.91 -5.63
N VAL A 84 2.57 1.44 -6.00
CA VAL A 84 1.83 1.03 -7.20
C VAL A 84 2.00 2.13 -8.25
N SER A 85 2.48 1.77 -9.44
CA SER A 85 2.83 2.74 -10.47
C SER A 85 2.51 2.23 -11.87
N GLY A 86 2.13 3.13 -12.76
CA GLY A 86 1.99 2.84 -14.18
C GLY A 86 3.31 2.79 -14.93
N GLU A 87 4.40 3.15 -14.27
CA GLU A 87 5.75 3.16 -14.84
C GLU A 87 6.67 2.30 -13.98
N PRO A 88 7.69 1.66 -14.59
CA PRO A 88 8.66 0.90 -13.80
C PRO A 88 9.35 1.77 -12.76
N VAL A 89 9.55 1.21 -11.57
CA VAL A 89 10.24 1.88 -10.48
C VAL A 89 11.59 1.21 -10.30
N SER A 90 12.67 1.98 -10.35
CA SER A 90 14.01 1.44 -10.26
C SER A 90 14.35 1.00 -8.83
N LYS A 91 15.36 0.15 -8.71
CA LYS A 91 15.86 -0.26 -7.39
C LYS A 91 16.40 0.93 -6.61
N ALA A 92 17.03 1.88 -7.29
CA ALA A 92 17.55 3.10 -6.67
C ALA A 92 16.42 3.94 -6.10
N GLU A 93 15.32 4.06 -6.83
CA GLU A 93 14.15 4.80 -6.39
C GLU A 93 13.51 4.15 -5.18
N LEU A 94 13.35 2.82 -5.21
CA LEU A 94 12.81 2.07 -4.06
C LEU A 94 13.67 2.26 -2.83
N ALA A 95 14.98 2.19 -2.98
CA ALA A 95 15.92 2.39 -1.87
C ALA A 95 15.83 3.80 -1.31
N SER A 96 15.76 4.80 -2.18
CA SER A 96 15.63 6.20 -1.78
C SER A 96 14.35 6.45 -0.97
N LEU A 97 13.25 5.83 -1.38
CA LEU A 97 11.95 5.95 -0.71
C LEU A 97 11.85 5.06 0.53
N ARG A 98 12.72 4.07 0.65
CA ARG A 98 12.61 3.00 1.65
C ARG A 98 11.32 2.21 1.49
N ALA A 99 10.89 2.02 0.24
CA ALA A 99 9.78 1.14 -0.11
C ALA A 99 10.30 -0.28 -0.30
N ASP A 100 9.48 -1.27 0.04
CA ASP A 100 9.90 -2.67 -0.03
C ASP A 100 9.78 -3.27 -1.42
N GLY A 101 8.92 -2.69 -2.26
CA GLY A 101 8.76 -3.17 -3.62
C GLY A 101 7.81 -2.30 -4.40
N ALA A 102 7.61 -2.65 -5.66
CA ALA A 102 6.73 -1.92 -6.58
C ALA A 102 5.80 -2.89 -7.31
N VAL A 103 4.58 -2.42 -7.56
CA VAL A 103 3.58 -3.11 -8.36
C VAL A 103 3.35 -2.28 -9.61
N LEU A 104 3.56 -2.87 -10.79
CA LEU A 104 3.38 -2.18 -12.06
C LEU A 104 1.93 -2.36 -12.54
N LYS A 105 1.29 -1.26 -12.92
CA LYS A 105 -0.04 -1.28 -13.54
C LYS A 105 0.07 -1.48 -15.04
N PRO A 106 -0.85 -2.19 -15.67
CA PRO A 106 -1.89 -3.01 -15.07
C PRO A 106 -1.29 -4.27 -14.45
N PHE A 107 -1.78 -4.65 -13.29
CA PHE A 107 -1.23 -5.81 -12.59
C PHE A 107 -2.11 -7.05 -12.78
N ASP A 108 -1.45 -8.21 -12.74
CA ASP A 108 -2.11 -9.50 -12.66
C ASP A 108 -2.49 -9.74 -11.20
N VAL A 109 -3.74 -10.11 -10.95
CA VAL A 109 -4.27 -10.31 -9.60
C VAL A 109 -3.47 -11.36 -8.83
N ILE A 110 -3.17 -12.49 -9.47
CA ILE A 110 -2.43 -13.57 -8.80
C ILE A 110 -1.03 -13.13 -8.45
N ALA A 111 -0.36 -12.41 -9.37
CA ALA A 111 0.99 -11.89 -9.12
C ALA A 111 0.98 -10.87 -7.98
N LEU A 112 -0.04 -10.01 -7.93
CA LEU A 112 -0.18 -9.03 -6.85
C LEU A 112 -0.34 -9.73 -5.50
N VAL A 113 -1.21 -10.72 -5.41
CA VAL A 113 -1.44 -11.46 -4.17
C VAL A 113 -0.18 -12.17 -3.71
N GLN A 114 0.56 -12.78 -4.64
CA GLN A 114 1.83 -13.43 -4.32
C GLN A 114 2.85 -12.42 -3.80
N GLN A 115 2.90 -11.25 -4.40
CA GLN A 115 3.81 -10.20 -3.97
C GLN A 115 3.46 -9.70 -2.58
N ILE A 116 2.18 -9.49 -2.30
CA ILE A 116 1.73 -9.10 -0.95
C ILE A 116 2.16 -10.15 0.06
N ARG A 117 1.87 -11.44 -0.21
CA ARG A 117 2.23 -12.52 0.70
C ARG A 117 3.73 -12.63 0.93
N GLY A 118 4.51 -12.37 -0.10
CA GLY A 118 5.97 -12.41 0.00
C GLY A 118 6.56 -11.32 0.90
N HIS A 119 5.84 -10.24 1.13
CA HIS A 119 6.29 -9.12 1.97
C HIS A 119 5.64 -9.10 3.35
N LEU A 120 4.70 -9.99 3.62
CA LEU A 120 4.11 -10.09 4.96
C LEU A 120 5.09 -10.71 5.94
N ARG A 121 5.07 -10.25 7.16
CA ARG A 121 5.96 -10.69 8.24
C ARG A 121 5.25 -11.54 9.27
#